data_a3ab2f17012c863376a3aa57b53acb28
#
_entry.id   a3ab2f17012c863376a3aa57b53acb28
#
_cell.length_a   1.000
_cell.length_b   1.000
_cell.length_c   1.000
_cell.angle_alpha   90.00
_cell.angle_beta   90.00
_cell.angle_gamma   90.00
#
_symmetry.space_group_name_H-M   'P 1'
#
loop_
_entity.id
_entity.type
_entity.pdbx_description
1 polymer ?
#
loop_
_entity_poly.entity_id
_entity_poly.type
_entity_poly.pdbx_seq_one_letter_code
_entity_poly.pdbx_strand_id
1 'polypeptide(L)'
;MMDIFLTEAPNADHIRITDFGLTLMRLSYSFDINTPNKEKIFNRILAENSIQNENGILYMDVNPQYFYYGLLQFAQAISKVTNMRLYKREVIHSLFFEMLEDFIMTKLQKYNPVKKFYPIKDHEEYEVDYCFNHRKRPIYLFGVNNTANARLATICCQKFIAEKLNFTSLIVLESLDVISKKDQARLMSAADKQFPSLEDFQKHAEEYMERELQQR
;
A
#
# COMPACT_ATOMS: atom_id res chain seq x y z
N MET A 1 -17.22 -16.69 -15.93
CA MET A 1 -16.74 -17.87 -16.66
C MET A 1 -15.23 -17.92 -16.44
N MET A 2 -14.70 -19.11 -16.13
CA MET A 2 -13.27 -19.35 -15.92
C MET A 2 -12.81 -20.26 -17.06
N ASP A 3 -11.77 -19.87 -17.78
CA ASP A 3 -11.19 -20.69 -18.85
C ASP A 3 -9.80 -21.12 -18.41
N ILE A 4 -9.56 -22.42 -18.47
CA ILE A 4 -8.28 -23.04 -18.12
C ILE A 4 -7.88 -23.92 -19.31
N PHE A 5 -6.64 -23.77 -19.72
CA PHE A 5 -6.07 -24.47 -20.87
C PHE A 5 -4.88 -25.30 -20.43
N LEU A 6 -4.58 -26.31 -21.23
CA LEU A 6 -3.44 -27.18 -21.06
C LEU A 6 -2.53 -27.04 -22.28
N THR A 7 -1.25 -26.95 -22.05
CA THR A 7 -0.24 -26.93 -23.12
C THR A 7 1.03 -27.65 -22.67
N GLU A 8 1.93 -27.86 -23.57
CA GLU A 8 3.26 -28.38 -23.26
C GLU A 8 4.03 -27.38 -22.41
N ALA A 9 4.70 -27.87 -21.38
CA ALA A 9 5.63 -27.07 -20.61
C ALA A 9 7.02 -27.08 -21.26
N PRO A 10 7.89 -26.08 -21.00
CA PRO A 10 9.27 -26.09 -21.47
C PRO A 10 10.05 -27.33 -20.99
N ASN A 11 9.70 -27.87 -19.83
CA ASN A 11 10.20 -29.16 -19.38
C ASN A 11 9.25 -30.25 -19.89
N ALA A 12 9.76 -31.16 -20.72
CA ALA A 12 8.99 -32.26 -21.35
C ALA A 12 8.27 -33.18 -20.35
N ASP A 13 8.74 -33.24 -19.09
CA ASP A 13 8.13 -34.05 -18.04
C ASP A 13 6.99 -33.32 -17.30
N HIS A 14 6.59 -32.11 -17.75
CA HIS A 14 5.57 -31.30 -17.11
C HIS A 14 4.46 -30.93 -18.08
N ILE A 15 3.28 -30.68 -17.51
CA ILE A 15 2.11 -30.10 -18.21
C ILE A 15 1.95 -28.68 -17.73
N ARG A 16 1.79 -27.73 -18.65
CA ARG A 16 1.47 -26.36 -18.31
C ARG A 16 -0.03 -26.16 -18.25
N ILE A 17 -0.49 -25.68 -17.11
CA ILE A 17 -1.87 -25.20 -16.88
C ILE A 17 -1.83 -23.68 -17.00
N THR A 18 -2.65 -23.08 -17.86
CA THR A 18 -2.61 -21.65 -18.13
C THR A 18 -3.99 -21.08 -18.43
N ASP A 19 -4.14 -19.76 -18.26
CA ASP A 19 -5.33 -19.00 -18.65
C ASP A 19 -5.18 -18.22 -19.96
N PHE A 20 -3.99 -18.27 -20.59
CA PHE A 20 -3.62 -17.46 -21.74
C PHE A 20 -3.90 -15.96 -21.58
N GLY A 21 -3.84 -15.44 -20.33
CA GLY A 21 -4.08 -14.03 -20.03
C GLY A 21 -5.55 -13.61 -19.93
N LEU A 22 -6.48 -14.53 -20.11
CA LEU A 22 -7.92 -14.22 -20.10
C LEU A 22 -8.41 -13.72 -18.74
N THR A 23 -7.79 -14.15 -17.64
CA THR A 23 -8.20 -13.73 -16.28
C THR A 23 -7.95 -12.24 -16.08
N LEU A 24 -6.72 -11.77 -16.34
CA LEU A 24 -6.38 -10.36 -16.16
C LEU A 24 -7.05 -9.47 -17.21
N MET A 25 -7.19 -9.94 -18.45
CA MET A 25 -7.93 -9.24 -19.48
C MET A 25 -9.39 -8.99 -19.05
N ARG A 26 -10.09 -10.00 -18.53
CA ARG A 26 -11.49 -9.84 -18.07
C ARG A 26 -11.57 -8.99 -16.80
N LEU A 27 -10.63 -9.15 -15.89
CA LEU A 27 -10.58 -8.38 -14.67
C LEU A 27 -10.45 -6.88 -14.98
N SER A 28 -9.61 -6.50 -15.95
CA SER A 28 -9.34 -5.11 -16.33
C SER A 28 -10.58 -4.33 -16.80
N TYR A 29 -11.64 -5.01 -17.26
CA TYR A 29 -12.90 -4.33 -17.61
C TYR A 29 -13.65 -3.75 -16.41
N SER A 30 -13.37 -4.21 -15.20
CA SER A 30 -14.08 -3.81 -13.98
C SER A 30 -13.19 -3.47 -12.80
N PHE A 31 -11.91 -3.83 -12.86
CA PHE A 31 -10.97 -3.66 -11.77
C PHE A 31 -9.53 -3.64 -12.28
N ASP A 32 -8.86 -2.51 -12.12
CA ASP A 32 -7.45 -2.36 -12.48
C ASP A 32 -6.53 -2.66 -11.28
N ILE A 33 -5.48 -3.45 -11.53
CA ILE A 33 -4.39 -3.69 -10.58
C ILE A 33 -3.34 -2.58 -10.81
N ASN A 34 -3.67 -1.36 -10.42
CA ASN A 34 -2.91 -0.15 -10.72
C ASN A 34 -2.39 0.59 -9.47
N THR A 35 -2.45 -0.03 -8.31
CA THR A 35 -1.92 0.52 -7.07
C THR A 35 -1.03 -0.50 -6.36
N PRO A 36 0.01 -0.06 -5.61
CA PRO A 36 0.92 -0.96 -4.89
C PRO A 36 0.18 -1.96 -3.99
N ASN A 37 -0.92 -1.52 -3.34
CA ASN A 37 -1.72 -2.39 -2.49
C ASN A 37 -2.41 -3.51 -3.27
N LYS A 38 -3.00 -3.19 -4.43
CA LYS A 38 -3.63 -4.19 -5.30
C LYS A 38 -2.61 -5.15 -5.88
N GLU A 39 -1.45 -4.65 -6.28
CA GLU A 39 -0.32 -5.47 -6.75
C GLU A 39 0.19 -6.40 -5.66
N LYS A 40 0.32 -5.91 -4.41
CA LYS A 40 0.72 -6.75 -3.26
C LYS A 40 -0.27 -7.90 -3.03
N ILE A 41 -1.58 -7.62 -3.09
CA ILE A 41 -2.63 -8.66 -2.97
C ILE A 41 -2.50 -9.67 -4.11
N PHE A 42 -2.41 -9.19 -5.34
CA PHE A 42 -2.28 -10.01 -6.53
C PHE A 42 -1.06 -10.94 -6.44
N ASN A 43 0.12 -10.38 -6.21
CA ASN A 43 1.36 -11.13 -6.08
C ASN A 43 1.33 -12.14 -4.93
N ARG A 44 0.68 -11.81 -3.82
CA ARG A 44 0.47 -12.72 -2.70
C ARG A 44 -0.41 -13.91 -3.11
N ILE A 45 -1.52 -13.67 -3.83
CA ILE A 45 -2.36 -14.76 -4.34
C ILE A 45 -1.55 -15.68 -5.24
N LEU A 46 -0.74 -15.15 -6.15
CA LEU A 46 0.11 -15.94 -7.04
C LEU A 46 1.12 -16.77 -6.25
N ALA A 47 1.85 -16.15 -5.33
CA ALA A 47 2.88 -16.81 -4.53
C ALA A 47 2.31 -17.93 -3.65
N GLU A 48 1.19 -17.69 -2.95
CA GLU A 48 0.52 -18.69 -2.11
C GLU A 48 0.02 -19.92 -2.89
N ASN A 49 -0.21 -19.76 -4.21
CA ASN A 49 -0.72 -20.84 -5.06
C ASN A 49 0.31 -21.32 -6.10
N SER A 50 1.58 -20.90 -5.98
CA SER A 50 2.67 -21.28 -6.90
C SER A 50 2.37 -20.97 -8.37
N ILE A 51 1.61 -19.89 -8.63
CA ILE A 51 1.28 -19.42 -9.97
C ILE A 51 2.35 -18.44 -10.44
N GLN A 52 2.75 -18.58 -11.69
CA GLN A 52 3.65 -17.64 -12.36
C GLN A 52 2.84 -16.68 -13.22
N ASN A 53 3.38 -15.48 -13.41
CA ASN A 53 2.82 -14.45 -14.28
C ASN A 53 3.90 -14.01 -15.28
N GLU A 54 3.62 -14.19 -16.55
CA GLU A 54 4.47 -13.70 -17.62
C GLU A 54 3.64 -12.85 -18.57
N ASN A 55 3.89 -11.54 -18.55
CA ASN A 55 3.18 -10.56 -19.38
C ASN A 55 1.64 -10.64 -19.29
N GLY A 56 1.11 -10.92 -18.11
CA GLY A 56 -0.33 -11.04 -17.88
C GLY A 56 -0.89 -12.43 -18.10
N ILE A 57 -0.09 -13.39 -18.53
CA ILE A 57 -0.46 -14.80 -18.66
C ILE A 57 -0.17 -15.51 -17.35
N LEU A 58 -1.18 -16.06 -16.72
CA LEU A 58 -1.04 -16.85 -15.52
C LEU A 58 -0.84 -18.31 -15.87
N TYR A 59 0.14 -18.96 -15.28
CA TYR A 59 0.40 -20.37 -15.51
C TYR A 59 1.08 -21.06 -14.34
N MET A 60 1.04 -22.38 -14.35
CA MET A 60 1.85 -23.26 -13.52
C MET A 60 2.24 -24.52 -14.27
N ASP A 61 3.45 -25.00 -14.08
CA ASP A 61 3.95 -26.23 -14.65
C ASP A 61 3.90 -27.34 -13.59
N VAL A 62 3.21 -28.44 -13.90
CA VAL A 62 2.97 -29.53 -12.95
C VAL A 62 3.43 -30.87 -13.53
N ASN A 63 3.94 -31.72 -12.66
CA ASN A 63 4.20 -33.10 -13.03
C ASN A 63 2.86 -33.82 -13.29
N PRO A 64 2.74 -34.65 -14.35
CA PRO A 64 1.49 -35.35 -14.70
C PRO A 64 0.84 -36.12 -13.56
N GLN A 65 1.63 -36.70 -12.66
CA GLN A 65 1.10 -37.42 -11.50
C GLN A 65 0.34 -36.53 -10.49
N TYR A 66 0.62 -35.22 -10.49
CA TYR A 66 -0.05 -34.24 -9.61
C TYR A 66 -1.03 -33.34 -10.38
N PHE A 67 -1.37 -33.71 -11.62
CA PHE A 67 -2.18 -32.89 -12.52
C PHE A 67 -3.49 -32.41 -11.89
N TYR A 68 -4.27 -33.30 -11.26
CA TYR A 68 -5.54 -32.93 -10.66
C TYR A 68 -5.41 -31.95 -9.50
N TYR A 69 -4.37 -32.09 -8.69
CA TYR A 69 -4.09 -31.14 -7.62
C TYR A 69 -3.69 -29.76 -8.18
N GLY A 70 -2.82 -29.75 -9.19
CA GLY A 70 -2.42 -28.54 -9.88
C GLY A 70 -3.60 -27.83 -10.54
N LEU A 71 -4.48 -28.58 -11.22
CA LEU A 71 -5.67 -28.02 -11.84
C LEU A 71 -6.60 -27.36 -10.82
N LEU A 72 -6.87 -28.01 -9.68
CA LEU A 72 -7.70 -27.45 -8.62
C LEU A 72 -7.03 -26.22 -7.97
N GLN A 73 -5.73 -26.27 -7.72
CA GLN A 73 -4.97 -25.15 -7.17
C GLN A 73 -4.99 -23.96 -8.13
N PHE A 74 -4.77 -24.19 -9.42
CA PHE A 74 -4.85 -23.16 -10.45
C PHE A 74 -6.27 -22.55 -10.50
N ALA A 75 -7.31 -23.36 -10.53
CA ALA A 75 -8.70 -22.90 -10.52
C ALA A 75 -9.02 -22.03 -9.30
N GLN A 76 -8.55 -22.44 -8.11
CA GLN A 76 -8.70 -21.64 -6.89
C GLN A 76 -7.98 -20.29 -6.99
N ALA A 77 -6.74 -20.27 -7.50
CA ALA A 77 -5.96 -19.04 -7.68
C ALA A 77 -6.66 -18.09 -8.66
N ILE A 78 -7.09 -18.59 -9.82
CA ILE A 78 -7.85 -17.81 -10.81
C ILE A 78 -9.16 -17.27 -10.22
N SER A 79 -9.86 -18.06 -9.40
CA SER A 79 -11.05 -17.60 -8.68
C SER A 79 -10.73 -16.47 -7.71
N LYS A 80 -9.65 -16.58 -6.91
CA LYS A 80 -9.20 -15.52 -5.99
C LYS A 80 -8.84 -14.24 -6.76
N VAL A 81 -8.10 -14.34 -7.86
CA VAL A 81 -7.73 -13.20 -8.71
C VAL A 81 -8.98 -12.54 -9.30
N THR A 82 -9.89 -13.30 -9.87
CA THR A 82 -11.14 -12.78 -10.44
C THR A 82 -12.00 -12.08 -9.39
N ASN A 83 -11.99 -12.60 -8.15
CA ASN A 83 -12.74 -12.04 -7.04
C ASN A 83 -12.07 -10.82 -6.38
N MET A 84 -10.87 -10.43 -6.79
CA MET A 84 -10.24 -9.18 -6.31
C MET A 84 -11.13 -7.96 -6.52
N ARG A 85 -11.96 -7.94 -7.56
CA ARG A 85 -12.99 -6.91 -7.78
C ARG A 85 -14.00 -6.76 -6.64
N LEU A 86 -14.18 -7.82 -5.83
CA LEU A 86 -15.11 -7.85 -4.69
C LEU A 86 -14.44 -7.42 -3.38
N TYR A 87 -13.11 -7.22 -3.39
CA TYR A 87 -12.44 -6.74 -2.19
C TYR A 87 -12.97 -5.35 -1.84
N LYS A 88 -13.51 -5.27 -0.65
CA LYS A 88 -13.97 -4.00 -0.10
C LYS A 88 -12.78 -3.03 -0.03
N ARG A 89 -13.06 -1.78 -0.30
CA ARG A 89 -12.09 -0.69 -0.19
C ARG A 89 -11.31 -0.72 1.13
N GLU A 90 -11.97 -1.16 2.21
CA GLU A 90 -11.38 -1.31 3.54
C GLU A 90 -10.20 -2.30 3.59
N VAL A 91 -10.27 -3.44 2.87
CA VAL A 91 -9.18 -4.43 2.81
C VAL A 91 -7.96 -3.85 2.07
N ILE A 92 -8.21 -3.12 0.99
CA ILE A 92 -7.14 -2.46 0.22
C ILE A 92 -6.51 -1.35 1.06
N HIS A 93 -7.31 -0.59 1.81
CA HIS A 93 -6.84 0.48 2.69
C HIS A 93 -6.05 -0.01 3.91
N SER A 94 -6.35 -1.19 4.46
CA SER A 94 -5.57 -1.74 5.58
C SER A 94 -4.12 -2.01 5.20
N LEU A 95 -3.86 -2.41 3.96
CA LEU A 95 -2.51 -2.67 3.44
C LEU A 95 -1.66 -1.40 3.30
N PHE A 96 -2.27 -0.23 3.10
CA PHE A 96 -1.53 1.03 3.07
C PHE A 96 -0.72 1.25 4.34
N PHE A 97 -1.35 1.09 5.51
CA PHE A 97 -0.67 1.27 6.79
C PHE A 97 0.38 0.20 7.05
N GLU A 98 0.15 -1.06 6.65
CA GLU A 98 1.16 -2.11 6.73
C GLU A 98 2.39 -1.78 5.88
N MET A 99 2.18 -1.35 4.64
CA MET A 99 3.27 -0.98 3.73
C MET A 99 4.01 0.28 4.20
N LEU A 100 3.30 1.26 4.74
CA LEU A 100 3.89 2.46 5.33
C LEU A 100 4.76 2.10 6.53
N GLU A 101 4.25 1.24 7.42
CA GLU A 101 4.99 0.74 8.59
C GLU A 101 6.24 -0.04 8.17
N ASP A 102 6.10 -1.00 7.26
CA ASP A 102 7.22 -1.78 6.73
C ASP A 102 8.33 -0.88 6.18
N PHE A 103 7.96 0.13 5.40
CA PHE A 103 8.92 1.08 4.85
C PHE A 103 9.61 1.91 5.95
N ILE A 104 8.83 2.46 6.88
CA ILE A 104 9.38 3.27 7.98
C ILE A 104 10.34 2.44 8.82
N MET A 105 9.96 1.22 9.20
CA MET A 105 10.76 0.36 10.07
C MET A 105 12.01 -0.22 9.38
N THR A 106 12.00 -0.36 8.04
CA THR A 106 13.16 -0.89 7.29
C THR A 106 14.10 0.20 6.79
N LYS A 107 13.57 1.31 6.27
CA LYS A 107 14.36 2.36 5.60
C LYS A 107 14.59 3.61 6.45
N LEU A 108 13.63 3.95 7.33
CA LEU A 108 13.69 5.15 8.13
C LEU A 108 14.03 4.89 9.61
N GLN A 109 14.38 3.66 9.97
CA GLN A 109 14.74 3.29 11.35
C GLN A 109 15.88 4.14 11.94
N LYS A 110 16.83 4.57 11.09
CA LYS A 110 17.94 5.47 11.47
C LYS A 110 17.48 6.80 12.07
N TYR A 111 16.22 7.20 11.83
CA TYR A 111 15.62 8.44 12.35
C TYR A 111 14.78 8.22 13.62
N ASN A 112 14.87 7.04 14.25
CA ASN A 112 14.19 6.67 15.49
C ASN A 112 12.67 6.93 15.45
N PRO A 113 11.91 6.28 14.55
CA PRO A 113 10.47 6.43 14.49
C PRO A 113 9.79 5.90 15.76
N VAL A 114 8.89 6.70 16.32
CA VAL A 114 8.00 6.30 17.42
C VAL A 114 6.59 6.20 16.86
N LYS A 115 6.01 5.01 16.87
CA LYS A 115 4.64 4.75 16.43
C LYS A 115 3.66 5.21 17.52
N LYS A 116 2.52 5.77 17.11
CA LYS A 116 1.46 6.25 18.00
C LYS A 116 1.97 7.24 19.03
N PHE A 117 2.35 8.41 18.57
CA PHE A 117 2.89 9.45 19.43
C PHE A 117 1.81 10.47 19.82
N TYR A 118 1.83 10.92 21.06
CA TYR A 118 0.88 11.88 21.62
C TYR A 118 1.61 13.19 21.97
N PRO A 119 1.57 14.23 21.09
CA PRO A 119 2.31 15.47 21.31
C PRO A 119 1.80 16.32 22.48
N ILE A 120 0.52 16.18 22.81
CA ILE A 120 -0.12 16.95 23.89
C ILE A 120 -0.45 15.99 25.03
N LYS A 121 0.08 16.27 26.20
CA LYS A 121 -0.14 15.46 27.41
C LYS A 121 -1.65 15.42 27.75
N ASP A 122 -2.14 14.25 28.13
CA ASP A 122 -3.53 13.99 28.52
C ASP A 122 -4.57 14.23 27.40
N HIS A 123 -4.13 14.25 26.12
CA HIS A 123 -4.94 14.45 24.92
C HIS A 123 -4.67 13.38 23.87
N GLU A 124 -5.12 12.14 24.12
CA GLU A 124 -4.90 11.00 23.23
C GLU A 124 -5.65 11.14 21.89
N GLU A 125 -6.66 11.98 21.81
CA GLU A 125 -7.43 12.26 20.60
C GLU A 125 -6.60 12.95 19.50
N TYR A 126 -5.41 13.51 19.82
CA TYR A 126 -4.49 14.11 18.87
C TYR A 126 -3.28 13.20 18.60
N GLU A 127 -3.55 11.92 18.35
CA GLU A 127 -2.53 10.92 18.01
C GLU A 127 -1.85 11.24 16.68
N VAL A 128 -0.53 11.01 16.62
CA VAL A 128 0.29 11.06 15.41
C VAL A 128 0.72 9.64 15.08
N ASP A 129 0.59 9.21 13.82
CA ASP A 129 0.92 7.84 13.42
C ASP A 129 2.39 7.51 13.70
N TYR A 130 3.31 8.43 13.33
CA TYR A 130 4.73 8.31 13.61
C TYR A 130 5.35 9.66 13.96
N CYS A 131 6.19 9.66 14.98
CA CYS A 131 7.05 10.78 15.35
C CYS A 131 8.51 10.39 15.09
N PHE A 132 9.20 11.20 14.31
CA PHE A 132 10.64 11.10 14.15
C PHE A 132 11.29 12.09 15.10
N ASN A 133 11.98 11.54 16.10
CA ASN A 133 12.46 12.31 17.25
C ASN A 133 13.74 13.08 16.91
N HIS A 134 13.59 14.30 16.46
CA HIS A 134 14.67 15.24 16.28
C HIS A 134 14.70 16.24 17.45
N ARG A 135 15.85 16.42 18.03
CA ARG A 135 16.06 17.11 19.30
C ARG A 135 15.49 18.53 19.38
N LYS A 136 15.24 19.21 18.27
CA LYS A 136 14.74 20.58 18.24
C LYS A 136 13.33 20.74 17.66
N ARG A 137 13.00 19.99 16.60
CA ARG A 137 11.70 20.07 15.91
C ARG A 137 11.33 18.68 15.37
N PRO A 138 10.51 17.91 16.09
CA PRO A 138 10.10 16.58 15.64
C PRO A 138 9.32 16.64 14.33
N ILE A 139 9.40 15.57 13.53
CA ILE A 139 8.58 15.40 12.35
C ILE A 139 7.41 14.49 12.73
N TYR A 140 6.19 14.99 12.58
CA TYR A 140 4.95 14.28 12.83
C TYR A 140 4.38 13.78 11.51
N LEU A 141 4.34 12.46 11.32
CA LEU A 141 3.84 11.83 10.11
C LEU A 141 2.42 11.32 10.33
N PHE A 142 1.55 11.61 9.36
CA PHE A 142 0.19 11.11 9.26
C PHE A 142 0.00 10.33 7.97
N GLY A 143 -0.47 9.09 8.06
CA GLY A 143 -0.92 8.29 6.94
C GLY A 143 -2.38 8.59 6.60
N VAL A 144 -2.66 8.90 5.35
CA VAL A 144 -4.00 9.28 4.91
C VAL A 144 -4.47 8.37 3.77
N ASN A 145 -5.42 7.49 4.09
CA ASN A 145 -6.02 6.55 3.14
C ASN A 145 -7.52 6.79 2.88
N ASN A 146 -8.09 7.83 3.51
CA ASN A 146 -9.49 8.22 3.33
C ASN A 146 -9.74 9.64 3.83
N THR A 147 -10.95 10.15 3.54
CA THR A 147 -11.37 11.50 3.93
C THR A 147 -11.42 11.71 5.45
N ALA A 148 -11.76 10.68 6.25
CA ALA A 148 -11.82 10.81 7.70
C ALA A 148 -10.41 11.04 8.28
N ASN A 149 -9.42 10.26 7.84
CA ASN A 149 -8.03 10.43 8.25
C ASN A 149 -7.44 11.77 7.78
N ALA A 150 -7.81 12.25 6.58
CA ALA A 150 -7.41 13.58 6.12
C ALA A 150 -7.92 14.70 7.03
N ARG A 151 -9.17 14.61 7.46
CA ARG A 151 -9.77 15.59 8.40
C ARG A 151 -9.14 15.50 9.77
N LEU A 152 -8.89 14.30 10.27
CA LEU A 152 -8.24 14.11 11.57
C LEU A 152 -6.82 14.69 11.54
N ALA A 153 -6.01 14.39 10.53
CA ALA A 153 -4.67 14.97 10.37
C ALA A 153 -4.73 16.52 10.30
N THR A 154 -5.71 17.08 9.58
CA THR A 154 -5.91 18.53 9.52
C THR A 154 -6.20 19.12 10.90
N ILE A 155 -7.12 18.49 11.67
CA ILE A 155 -7.48 18.93 13.02
C ILE A 155 -6.26 18.85 13.95
N CYS A 156 -5.50 17.75 13.90
CA CYS A 156 -4.29 17.59 14.70
C CYS A 156 -3.25 18.69 14.38
N CYS A 157 -2.95 18.91 13.10
CA CYS A 157 -2.01 19.96 12.69
C CYS A 157 -2.47 21.35 13.17
N GLN A 158 -3.74 21.71 13.00
CA GLN A 158 -4.29 22.98 13.46
C GLN A 158 -4.21 23.12 14.99
N LYS A 159 -4.51 22.05 15.73
CA LYS A 159 -4.39 22.03 17.19
C LYS A 159 -2.95 22.25 17.62
N PHE A 160 -2.00 21.57 17.02
CA PHE A 160 -0.58 21.70 17.35
C PHE A 160 -0.06 23.11 17.05
N ILE A 161 -0.50 23.73 15.96
CA ILE A 161 -0.20 25.14 15.65
C ILE A 161 -0.80 26.07 16.72
N ALA A 162 -2.04 25.85 17.11
CA ALA A 162 -2.72 26.65 18.16
C ALA A 162 -2.00 26.54 19.53
N GLU A 163 -1.50 25.35 19.88
CA GLU A 163 -0.70 25.12 21.08
C GLU A 163 0.76 25.58 20.95
N LYS A 164 1.12 26.15 19.80
CA LYS A 164 2.48 26.66 19.51
C LYS A 164 3.57 25.58 19.64
N LEU A 165 3.24 24.34 19.32
CA LEU A 165 4.24 23.26 19.27
C LEU A 165 5.25 23.52 18.16
N ASN A 166 6.52 23.24 18.43
CA ASN A 166 7.58 23.32 17.41
C ASN A 166 7.73 21.97 16.71
N PHE A 167 7.11 21.78 15.56
CA PHE A 167 7.09 20.53 14.79
C PHE A 167 7.14 20.79 13.30
N THR A 168 7.34 19.73 12.51
CA THR A 168 7.09 19.68 11.06
C THR A 168 6.06 18.60 10.79
N SER A 169 5.00 18.93 10.09
CA SER A 169 3.96 17.98 9.70
C SER A 169 4.26 17.35 8.33
N LEU A 170 4.17 16.03 8.27
CA LEU A 170 4.42 15.22 7.10
C LEU A 170 3.19 14.34 6.82
N ILE A 171 2.58 14.54 5.66
CA ILE A 171 1.41 13.77 5.23
C ILE A 171 1.83 12.79 4.14
N VAL A 172 1.44 11.52 4.30
CA VAL A 172 1.59 10.49 3.26
C VAL A 172 0.21 10.03 2.85
N LEU A 173 -0.19 10.36 1.61
CA LEU A 173 -1.45 9.88 1.04
C LEU A 173 -1.27 8.48 0.48
N GLU A 174 -2.33 7.66 0.54
CA GLU A 174 -2.37 6.41 -0.24
C GLU A 174 -2.39 6.73 -1.74
N SER A 175 -3.27 7.65 -2.15
CA SER A 175 -3.33 8.29 -3.45
C SER A 175 -4.15 9.59 -3.34
N LEU A 176 -4.06 10.47 -4.35
CA LEU A 176 -4.84 11.72 -4.37
C LEU A 176 -6.35 11.50 -4.46
N ASP A 177 -6.79 10.37 -5.02
CA ASP A 177 -8.21 10.07 -5.25
C ASP A 177 -8.95 9.61 -3.99
N VAL A 178 -8.22 9.31 -2.89
CA VAL A 178 -8.85 8.83 -1.65
C VAL A 178 -9.53 9.94 -0.84
N ILE A 179 -9.25 11.20 -1.16
CA ILE A 179 -9.80 12.36 -0.46
C ILE A 179 -10.49 13.34 -1.42
N SER A 180 -11.48 14.08 -0.90
CA SER A 180 -12.16 15.10 -1.68
C SER A 180 -11.23 16.30 -1.95
N LYS A 181 -11.43 17.02 -3.07
CA LYS A 181 -10.69 18.26 -3.39
C LYS A 181 -10.74 19.29 -2.26
N LYS A 182 -11.89 19.39 -1.56
CA LYS A 182 -12.05 20.31 -0.42
C LYS A 182 -11.20 19.90 0.78
N ASP A 183 -11.15 18.62 1.09
CA ASP A 183 -10.34 18.12 2.20
C ASP A 183 -8.85 18.14 1.86
N GLN A 184 -8.49 17.93 0.58
CA GLN A 184 -7.13 18.14 0.10
C GLN A 184 -6.66 19.58 0.31
N ALA A 185 -7.46 20.56 -0.10
CA ALA A 185 -7.13 21.99 0.10
C ALA A 185 -6.96 22.35 1.58
N ARG A 186 -7.81 21.80 2.48
CA ARG A 186 -7.68 22.01 3.93
C ARG A 186 -6.40 21.40 4.48
N LEU A 187 -6.10 20.18 4.07
CA LEU A 187 -4.89 19.47 4.50
C LEU A 187 -3.63 20.21 4.02
N MET A 188 -3.63 20.68 2.77
CA MET A 188 -2.54 21.48 2.20
C MET A 188 -2.29 22.79 2.95
N SER A 189 -3.33 23.41 3.50
CA SER A 189 -3.19 24.65 4.26
C SER A 189 -2.69 24.44 5.70
N ALA A 190 -2.77 23.20 6.22
CA ALA A 190 -2.43 22.88 7.60
C ALA A 190 -1.10 22.12 7.73
N ALA A 191 -0.61 21.51 6.66
CA ALA A 191 0.57 20.65 6.68
C ALA A 191 1.78 21.27 5.96
N ASP A 192 3.00 21.03 6.50
CA ASP A 192 4.24 21.57 5.92
C ASP A 192 4.66 20.80 4.66
N LYS A 193 4.50 19.47 4.65
CA LYS A 193 4.89 18.61 3.52
C LYS A 193 3.86 17.51 3.26
N GLN A 194 3.59 17.26 1.98
CA GLN A 194 2.72 16.16 1.54
C GLN A 194 3.40 15.33 0.45
N PHE A 195 3.20 14.03 0.54
CA PHE A 195 3.50 13.08 -0.52
C PHE A 195 2.19 12.56 -1.10
N PRO A 196 1.96 12.71 -2.41
CA PRO A 196 0.68 12.41 -3.06
C PRO A 196 0.37 10.92 -3.14
N SER A 197 1.37 10.07 -2.90
CA SER A 197 1.23 8.61 -2.83
C SER A 197 2.28 7.99 -1.92
N LEU A 198 2.03 6.77 -1.49
CA LEU A 198 3.02 5.97 -0.76
C LEU A 198 4.28 5.73 -1.59
N GLU A 199 4.13 5.52 -2.90
CA GLU A 199 5.25 5.32 -3.82
C GLU A 199 6.16 6.56 -3.90
N ASP A 200 5.57 7.75 -3.99
CA ASP A 200 6.32 9.01 -4.00
C ASP A 200 7.06 9.22 -2.67
N PHE A 201 6.40 8.89 -1.55
CA PHE A 201 7.05 8.89 -0.24
C PHE A 201 8.24 7.93 -0.19
N GLN A 202 8.09 6.69 -0.66
CA GLN A 202 9.15 5.69 -0.66
C GLN A 202 10.38 6.11 -1.49
N LYS A 203 10.17 6.84 -2.59
CA LYS A 203 11.25 7.35 -3.43
C LYS A 203 12.02 8.51 -2.81
N HIS A 204 11.35 9.39 -2.08
CA HIS A 204 11.91 10.69 -1.69
C HIS A 204 12.03 10.89 -0.17
N ALA A 205 11.53 9.95 0.65
CA ALA A 205 11.51 10.12 2.10
C ALA A 205 12.91 10.28 2.71
N GLU A 206 13.88 9.46 2.30
CA GLU A 206 15.23 9.52 2.86
C GLU A 206 15.89 10.86 2.55
N GLU A 207 15.84 11.33 1.31
CA GLU A 207 16.37 12.62 0.90
C GLU A 207 15.70 13.78 1.65
N TYR A 208 14.36 13.71 1.80
CA TYR A 208 13.61 14.69 2.56
C TYR A 208 14.06 14.74 4.03
N MET A 209 14.14 13.57 4.68
CA MET A 209 14.57 13.47 6.08
C MET A 209 15.99 13.97 6.28
N GLU A 210 16.92 13.64 5.41
CA GLU A 210 18.31 14.11 5.47
C GLU A 210 18.40 15.63 5.34
N ARG A 211 17.67 16.20 4.40
CA ARG A 211 17.63 17.65 4.19
C ARG A 211 17.04 18.39 5.40
N GLU A 212 15.96 17.88 5.97
CA GLU A 212 15.34 18.45 7.18
C GLU A 212 16.26 18.36 8.40
N LEU A 213 17.16 17.39 8.44
CA LEU A 213 18.15 17.23 9.50
C LEU A 213 19.39 18.11 9.32
N GLN A 214 19.82 18.34 8.07
CA GLN A 214 21.01 19.16 7.76
C GLN A 214 20.75 20.66 7.92
N GLN A 215 19.51 21.12 7.77
CA GLN A 215 19.13 22.53 7.91
C GLN A 215 19.03 22.97 9.39
N ARG A 216 19.48 22.16 10.34
CA ARG A 216 19.35 22.32 11.79
C ARG A 216 20.64 21.98 12.54
#